data_19ff97c8d2a48e9bb00d65f40c8221a3
#
_entry.id   19ff97c8d2a48e9bb00d65f40c8221a3
#
_cell.length_a   1.000
_cell.length_b   1.000
_cell.length_c   1.000
_cell.angle_alpha   90.00
_cell.angle_beta   90.00
_cell.angle_gamma   90.00
#
_symmetry.space_group_name_H-M   'P 1'
#
loop_
_entity.id
_entity.type
_entity.pdbx_description
1 polymer ?
#
loop_
_entity_poly.entity_id
_entity_poly.type
_entity_poly.pdbx_seq_one_letter_code
_entity_poly.pdbx_strand_id
1 'polypeptide(L)'
;LSQYKRSFLFKLPFESIKMRLFTTFSFLLFYGFLSAQKEEPTLFLNIQYGTHSPVLDMKNRFGSSLRTTAVFAYQPPKKRSVWSAVGFFQFGALVKENVFSNLLTPEGYLIGNDKNPAVIQLRQRAWFLGFGRGWRFNNKSVFIKRLNVDVYGGFFQHKIRIQDDPSRVVPQISGEYRKGYDRLSNGPGALVNFSYNPTAKPLLTRFVVGIDLFAAPTWNRRPVNFNTAVKDDAVFWVFQPGIHLGYHFPRVFKNPASLKY
;
A
#
# COMPACT_ATOMS: atom_id res chain seq x y z
N LEU A 1 -27.60 -19.41 58.50
CA LEU A 1 -28.31 -18.24 57.97
C LEU A 1 -27.30 -17.17 57.57
N SER A 2 -26.85 -17.16 56.35
CA SER A 2 -26.02 -16.08 55.80
C SER A 2 -26.40 -15.90 54.34
N GLN A 3 -26.89 -14.71 54.03
CA GLN A 3 -27.42 -14.32 52.73
C GLN A 3 -26.29 -14.14 51.69
N TYR A 4 -26.37 -14.86 50.58
CA TYR A 4 -25.59 -14.64 49.38
C TYR A 4 -26.27 -13.56 48.53
N LYS A 5 -25.74 -12.32 48.56
CA LYS A 5 -26.06 -11.28 47.57
C LYS A 5 -25.18 -11.49 46.34
N ARG A 6 -25.71 -12.05 45.26
CA ARG A 6 -25.09 -12.06 43.94
C ARG A 6 -25.33 -10.69 43.29
N SER A 7 -24.27 -9.89 43.18
CA SER A 7 -24.26 -8.71 42.33
C SER A 7 -23.98 -9.15 40.86
N PHE A 8 -25.02 -9.10 40.04
CA PHE A 8 -24.90 -9.22 38.57
C PHE A 8 -24.34 -7.91 38.03
N LEU A 9 -23.03 -7.80 37.89
CA LEU A 9 -22.39 -6.75 37.11
C LEU A 9 -22.39 -7.17 35.64
N PHE A 10 -23.26 -6.56 34.84
CA PHE A 10 -23.23 -6.63 33.39
C PHE A 10 -21.91 -6.04 32.90
N LYS A 11 -20.91 -6.89 32.63
CA LYS A 11 -19.73 -6.53 31.81
C LYS A 11 -20.16 -6.47 30.35
N LEU A 12 -20.57 -5.30 29.89
CA LEU A 12 -20.69 -5.05 28.47
C LEU A 12 -19.26 -5.16 27.85
N PRO A 13 -19.08 -5.92 26.78
CA PRO A 13 -17.75 -6.08 26.17
C PRO A 13 -17.30 -4.75 25.57
N PHE A 14 -16.29 -4.18 26.16
CA PHE A 14 -15.70 -2.87 25.80
C PHE A 14 -15.22 -2.80 24.33
N GLU A 15 -14.97 -3.93 23.70
CA GLU A 15 -14.61 -4.05 22.29
C GLU A 15 -15.79 -3.76 21.33
N SER A 16 -17.01 -4.14 21.70
CA SER A 16 -18.20 -3.90 20.86
C SER A 16 -18.56 -2.42 20.76
N ILE A 17 -18.24 -1.64 21.80
CA ILE A 17 -18.49 -0.19 21.84
C ILE A 17 -17.51 0.55 20.92
N LYS A 18 -16.23 0.17 20.92
CA LYS A 18 -15.21 0.76 20.03
C LYS A 18 -15.52 0.52 18.56
N MET A 19 -15.94 -0.68 18.21
CA MET A 19 -16.30 -1.04 16.84
C MET A 19 -17.57 -0.32 16.37
N ARG A 20 -18.58 -0.16 17.24
CA ARG A 20 -19.79 0.60 16.93
C ARG A 20 -19.51 2.10 16.77
N LEU A 21 -18.67 2.68 17.61
CA LEU A 21 -18.25 4.09 17.49
C LEU A 21 -17.46 4.34 16.20
N PHE A 22 -16.57 3.43 15.83
CA PHE A 22 -15.80 3.55 14.59
C PHE A 22 -16.70 3.44 13.34
N THR A 23 -17.64 2.50 13.31
CA THR A 23 -18.61 2.36 12.21
C THR A 23 -19.56 3.54 12.14
N THR A 24 -20.06 4.05 13.29
CA THR A 24 -20.96 5.22 13.31
C THR A 24 -20.23 6.50 12.88
N PHE A 25 -18.98 6.69 13.31
CA PHE A 25 -18.16 7.83 12.90
C PHE A 25 -17.81 7.79 11.40
N SER A 26 -17.50 6.61 10.87
CA SER A 26 -17.28 6.40 9.44
C SER A 26 -18.55 6.68 8.62
N PHE A 27 -19.72 6.27 9.11
CA PHE A 27 -21.00 6.53 8.46
C PHE A 27 -21.39 8.02 8.52
N LEU A 28 -21.15 8.71 9.63
CA LEU A 28 -21.38 10.15 9.79
C LEU A 28 -20.46 10.99 8.88
N LEU A 29 -19.19 10.61 8.76
CA LEU A 29 -18.29 11.23 7.80
C LEU A 29 -18.78 11.04 6.36
N PHE A 30 -19.26 9.85 6.01
CA PHE A 30 -19.78 9.55 4.67
C PHE A 30 -21.09 10.31 4.38
N TYR A 31 -21.99 10.42 5.36
CA TYR A 31 -23.25 11.18 5.23
C TYR A 31 -23.04 12.70 5.20
N GLY A 32 -22.10 13.23 5.94
CA GLY A 32 -21.75 14.67 5.92
C GLY A 32 -21.21 15.12 4.55
N PHE A 33 -20.56 14.23 3.79
CA PHE A 33 -20.12 14.48 2.42
C PHE A 33 -21.28 14.49 1.38
N LEU A 34 -22.37 13.79 1.66
CA LEU A 34 -23.48 13.64 0.72
C LEU A 34 -24.52 14.79 0.74
N SER A 35 -24.55 15.59 1.81
CA SER A 35 -25.68 16.52 2.06
C SER A 35 -25.52 17.95 1.56
N ALA A 36 -24.39 18.33 0.97
CA ALA A 36 -24.06 19.75 0.87
C ALA A 36 -23.79 20.29 -0.53
N GLN A 37 -24.53 19.92 -1.63
CA GLN A 37 -24.31 20.76 -2.82
C GLN A 37 -25.33 20.64 -3.97
N LYS A 38 -25.75 21.80 -4.50
CA LYS A 38 -26.54 21.98 -5.75
C LYS A 38 -25.73 21.71 -7.05
N GLU A 39 -24.41 21.61 -6.98
CA GLU A 39 -23.54 21.26 -8.13
C GLU A 39 -22.95 19.87 -7.88
N GLU A 40 -23.02 18.98 -8.88
CA GLU A 40 -22.60 17.59 -8.74
C GLU A 40 -21.08 17.48 -8.56
N PRO A 41 -20.61 16.86 -7.47
CA PRO A 41 -19.21 16.55 -7.32
C PRO A 41 -18.76 15.53 -8.36
N THR A 42 -17.50 15.58 -8.73
CA THR A 42 -16.94 14.59 -9.64
C THR A 42 -16.19 13.54 -8.86
N LEU A 43 -16.63 12.29 -8.98
CA LEU A 43 -15.88 11.12 -8.49
C LEU A 43 -15.17 10.47 -9.67
N PHE A 44 -13.90 10.15 -9.50
CA PHE A 44 -13.14 9.44 -10.52
C PHE A 44 -12.19 8.41 -9.92
N LEU A 45 -11.92 7.39 -10.73
CA LEU A 45 -10.94 6.35 -10.45
C LEU A 45 -9.76 6.53 -11.38
N ASN A 46 -8.55 6.42 -10.85
CA ASN A 46 -7.33 6.35 -11.64
C ASN A 46 -6.59 5.06 -11.30
N ILE A 47 -6.27 4.25 -12.30
CA ILE A 47 -5.43 3.06 -12.16
C ILE A 47 -4.09 3.36 -12.80
N GLN A 48 -3.01 3.12 -12.06
CA GLN A 48 -1.65 3.39 -12.50
C GLN A 48 -0.82 2.11 -12.41
N TYR A 49 0.07 1.93 -13.36
CA TYR A 49 1.06 0.87 -13.37
C TYR A 49 2.43 1.48 -13.61
N GLY A 50 3.42 1.09 -12.83
CA GLY A 50 4.73 1.70 -12.89
C GLY A 50 5.87 0.84 -12.37
N THR A 51 7.07 1.34 -12.53
CA THR A 51 8.27 0.75 -11.98
C THR A 51 8.90 1.70 -10.96
N HIS A 52 9.44 1.13 -9.89
CA HIS A 52 10.02 1.86 -8.77
C HIS A 52 11.36 1.26 -8.40
N SER A 53 12.35 2.12 -8.23
CA SER A 53 13.69 1.73 -7.84
C SER A 53 13.96 2.15 -6.41
N PRO A 54 14.35 1.22 -5.53
CA PRO A 54 14.66 1.55 -4.14
C PRO A 54 16.01 2.27 -4.05
N VAL A 55 16.07 3.23 -3.15
CA VAL A 55 17.31 3.88 -2.71
C VAL A 55 17.41 3.78 -1.18
N LEU A 56 18.46 4.32 -0.57
CA LEU A 56 18.78 4.18 0.85
C LEU A 56 18.83 2.70 1.27
N ASP A 57 18.39 2.38 2.49
CA ASP A 57 18.46 1.02 3.06
C ASP A 57 17.77 -0.03 2.18
N MET A 58 16.67 0.38 1.55
CA MET A 58 15.88 -0.49 0.67
C MET A 58 16.67 -1.00 -0.53
N LYS A 59 17.64 -0.23 -1.07
CA LYS A 59 18.50 -0.61 -2.20
C LYS A 59 19.38 -1.82 -1.87
N ASN A 60 19.81 -1.95 -0.63
CA ASN A 60 20.65 -3.05 -0.19
C ASN A 60 19.85 -4.35 -0.07
N ARG A 61 18.57 -4.25 0.24
CA ARG A 61 17.69 -5.42 0.45
C ARG A 61 16.96 -5.86 -0.81
N PHE A 62 16.54 -4.91 -1.67
CA PHE A 62 15.67 -5.19 -2.82
C PHE A 62 16.17 -4.53 -4.11
N GLY A 63 15.83 -5.17 -5.23
CA GLY A 63 15.94 -4.58 -6.56
C GLY A 63 14.74 -3.71 -6.93
N SER A 64 14.68 -3.29 -8.20
CA SER A 64 13.53 -2.57 -8.74
C SER A 64 12.27 -3.43 -8.73
N SER A 65 11.13 -2.80 -8.56
CA SER A 65 9.82 -3.45 -8.41
C SER A 65 8.80 -2.87 -9.36
N LEU A 66 7.73 -3.63 -9.58
CA LEU A 66 6.53 -3.18 -10.25
C LEU A 66 5.51 -2.73 -9.19
N ARG A 67 4.70 -1.72 -9.53
CA ARG A 67 3.65 -1.17 -8.67
C ARG A 67 2.37 -1.00 -9.45
N THR A 68 1.27 -1.46 -8.87
CA THR A 68 -0.08 -1.14 -9.31
C THR A 68 -0.72 -0.24 -8.28
N THR A 69 -1.25 0.90 -8.68
CA THR A 69 -1.85 1.90 -7.81
C THR A 69 -3.28 2.17 -8.25
N ALA A 70 -4.20 2.25 -7.30
CA ALA A 70 -5.57 2.71 -7.49
C ALA A 70 -5.78 3.99 -6.68
N VAL A 71 -6.33 5.02 -7.32
CA VAL A 71 -6.67 6.29 -6.69
C VAL A 71 -8.15 6.56 -6.88
N PHE A 72 -8.88 6.65 -5.78
CA PHE A 72 -10.27 7.12 -5.74
C PHE A 72 -10.27 8.58 -5.34
N ALA A 73 -10.80 9.43 -6.20
CA ALA A 73 -10.72 10.86 -6.01
C ALA A 73 -12.08 11.54 -6.07
N TYR A 74 -12.26 12.50 -5.16
CA TYR A 74 -13.42 13.36 -5.02
C TYR A 74 -13.02 14.82 -5.27
N GLN A 75 -13.57 15.40 -6.30
CA GLN A 75 -13.39 16.81 -6.62
C GLN A 75 -14.66 17.58 -6.29
N PRO A 76 -14.61 18.47 -5.26
CA PRO A 76 -15.72 19.37 -4.97
C PRO A 76 -15.99 20.29 -6.16
N PRO A 77 -17.24 20.73 -6.37
CA PRO A 77 -17.59 21.69 -7.41
C PRO A 77 -16.78 22.98 -7.27
N LYS A 78 -16.39 23.57 -8.41
CA LYS A 78 -15.62 24.84 -8.50
C LYS A 78 -14.29 24.85 -7.77
N LYS A 79 -13.86 23.77 -7.10
CA LYS A 79 -12.57 23.69 -6.41
C LYS A 79 -11.52 22.99 -7.25
N ARG A 80 -10.28 23.49 -7.17
CA ARG A 80 -9.11 22.90 -7.82
C ARG A 80 -8.42 21.84 -6.98
N SER A 81 -8.79 21.75 -5.72
CA SER A 81 -8.30 20.71 -4.83
C SER A 81 -9.17 19.48 -4.91
N VAL A 82 -8.54 18.33 -4.94
CA VAL A 82 -9.12 17.02 -5.00
C VAL A 82 -8.77 16.28 -3.71
N TRP A 83 -9.74 15.66 -3.06
CA TRP A 83 -9.50 14.74 -1.97
C TRP A 83 -9.45 13.32 -2.52
N SER A 84 -8.48 12.52 -2.09
CA SER A 84 -8.36 11.19 -2.65
C SER A 84 -7.83 10.17 -1.64
N ALA A 85 -8.33 8.94 -1.79
CA ALA A 85 -7.76 7.75 -1.18
C ALA A 85 -6.90 7.04 -2.21
N VAL A 86 -5.74 6.55 -1.80
CA VAL A 86 -4.81 5.82 -2.64
C VAL A 86 -4.47 4.48 -2.01
N GLY A 87 -4.46 3.44 -2.83
CA GLY A 87 -3.90 2.15 -2.47
C GLY A 87 -2.92 1.69 -3.53
N PHE A 88 -1.74 1.20 -3.13
CA PHE A 88 -0.87 0.54 -4.07
C PHE A 88 -0.42 -0.84 -3.59
N PHE A 89 -0.14 -1.68 -4.55
CA PHE A 89 0.48 -2.98 -4.37
C PHE A 89 1.79 -3.05 -5.15
N GLN A 90 2.87 -3.49 -4.48
CA GLN A 90 4.22 -3.55 -5.05
C GLN A 90 4.75 -4.97 -5.01
N PHE A 91 5.37 -5.40 -6.12
CA PHE A 91 5.79 -6.78 -6.31
C PHE A 91 6.96 -6.91 -7.29
N GLY A 92 7.53 -8.12 -7.37
CA GLY A 92 8.49 -8.48 -8.40
C GLY A 92 9.96 -8.23 -8.06
N ALA A 93 10.28 -7.29 -7.16
CA ALA A 93 11.68 -7.02 -6.83
C ALA A 93 12.39 -8.26 -6.30
N LEU A 94 13.58 -8.50 -6.82
CA LEU A 94 14.51 -9.52 -6.32
C LEU A 94 15.00 -9.13 -4.93
N VAL A 95 15.13 -10.10 -4.05
CA VAL A 95 15.81 -9.94 -2.75
C VAL A 95 17.30 -10.12 -2.96
N LYS A 96 18.09 -9.15 -2.53
CA LYS A 96 19.55 -9.15 -2.61
C LYS A 96 20.21 -9.65 -1.32
N GLU A 97 19.49 -9.49 -0.21
CA GLU A 97 19.95 -9.95 1.11
C GLU A 97 19.93 -11.48 1.15
N ASN A 98 21.00 -12.07 1.67
CA ASN A 98 21.03 -13.51 1.93
C ASN A 98 20.29 -13.80 3.25
N VAL A 99 18.99 -14.06 3.17
CA VAL A 99 18.13 -14.29 4.35
C VAL A 99 18.25 -15.69 4.94
N PHE A 100 18.95 -16.62 4.28
CA PHE A 100 19.09 -18.01 4.66
C PHE A 100 20.53 -18.42 4.91
N SER A 101 21.44 -17.45 5.17
CA SER A 101 22.87 -17.77 5.32
C SER A 101 23.18 -18.83 6.38
N ASN A 102 22.33 -18.94 7.40
CA ASN A 102 22.43 -19.94 8.46
C ASN A 102 21.90 -21.35 8.08
N LEU A 103 21.23 -21.48 6.93
CA LEU A 103 20.64 -22.74 6.45
C LEU A 103 21.34 -23.29 5.21
N LEU A 104 22.23 -22.51 4.60
CA LEU A 104 22.92 -22.92 3.38
C LEU A 104 24.02 -23.95 3.69
N THR A 105 24.20 -24.89 2.80
CA THR A 105 25.39 -25.74 2.77
C THR A 105 26.64 -24.92 2.44
N PRO A 106 27.86 -25.47 2.63
CA PRO A 106 29.09 -24.79 2.19
C PRO A 106 29.08 -24.41 0.70
N GLU A 107 28.39 -25.17 -0.13
CA GLU A 107 28.23 -24.94 -1.57
C GLU A 107 27.13 -23.92 -1.90
N GLY A 108 26.41 -23.41 -0.89
CA GLY A 108 25.41 -22.34 -1.03
C GLY A 108 24.00 -22.83 -1.37
N TYR A 109 23.66 -24.08 -1.12
CA TYR A 109 22.33 -24.66 -1.39
C TYR A 109 21.49 -24.84 -0.13
N LEU A 110 20.17 -24.65 -0.26
CA LEU A 110 19.19 -25.18 0.71
C LEU A 110 18.86 -26.63 0.38
N ILE A 111 18.82 -27.47 1.39
CA ILE A 111 18.53 -28.90 1.22
C ILE A 111 17.08 -29.18 1.59
N GLY A 112 16.36 -29.81 0.65
CA GLY A 112 14.99 -30.29 0.86
C GLY A 112 14.92 -31.57 1.69
N ASN A 113 13.70 -31.97 2.00
CA ASN A 113 13.41 -33.22 2.74
C ASN A 113 13.86 -34.50 2.02
N ASP A 114 14.05 -34.45 0.71
CA ASP A 114 14.57 -35.51 -0.15
C ASP A 114 16.11 -35.50 -0.25
N LYS A 115 16.80 -34.72 0.56
CA LYS A 115 18.26 -34.51 0.58
C LYS A 115 18.84 -33.87 -0.70
N ASN A 116 18.00 -33.37 -1.59
CA ASN A 116 18.44 -32.67 -2.80
C ASN A 116 18.37 -31.15 -2.61
N PRO A 117 19.12 -30.37 -3.41
CA PRO A 117 19.02 -28.92 -3.44
C PRO A 117 17.61 -28.45 -3.80
N ALA A 118 17.04 -27.55 -3.02
CA ALA A 118 15.74 -26.93 -3.25
C ALA A 118 15.91 -25.49 -3.80
N VAL A 119 15.07 -25.11 -4.76
CA VAL A 119 15.09 -23.79 -5.38
C VAL A 119 14.03 -22.89 -4.71
N ILE A 120 14.47 -21.95 -3.88
CA ILE A 120 13.58 -21.03 -3.19
C ILE A 120 13.62 -19.67 -3.88
N GLN A 121 12.47 -19.13 -4.25
CA GLN A 121 12.36 -17.81 -4.82
C GLN A 121 11.99 -16.76 -3.77
N LEU A 122 12.80 -15.71 -3.70
CA LEU A 122 12.58 -14.59 -2.80
C LEU A 122 12.15 -13.37 -3.60
N ARG A 123 11.00 -12.79 -3.24
CA ARG A 123 10.44 -11.60 -3.89
C ARG A 123 9.93 -10.61 -2.86
N GLN A 124 10.08 -9.33 -3.12
CA GLN A 124 9.40 -8.30 -2.33
C GLN A 124 7.89 -8.37 -2.53
N ARG A 125 7.16 -8.11 -1.44
CA ARG A 125 5.75 -7.75 -1.43
C ARG A 125 5.58 -6.54 -0.52
N ALA A 126 4.87 -5.54 -1.03
CA ALA A 126 4.52 -4.37 -0.23
C ALA A 126 3.14 -3.85 -0.60
N TRP A 127 2.51 -3.16 0.33
CA TRP A 127 1.27 -2.44 0.09
C TRP A 127 1.25 -1.14 0.91
N PHE A 128 0.48 -0.19 0.43
CA PHE A 128 0.25 1.10 1.05
C PHE A 128 -1.22 1.47 0.93
N LEU A 129 -1.77 2.00 1.99
CA LEU A 129 -3.08 2.64 2.00
C LEU A 129 -2.92 4.04 2.58
N GLY A 130 -3.38 5.03 1.85
CA GLY A 130 -3.23 6.42 2.23
C GLY A 130 -4.41 7.28 1.82
N PHE A 131 -4.45 8.46 2.43
CA PHE A 131 -5.40 9.51 2.12
C PHE A 131 -4.64 10.81 1.89
N GLY A 132 -5.16 11.66 1.00
CA GLY A 132 -4.42 12.84 0.65
C GLY A 132 -5.22 13.87 -0.12
N ARG A 133 -4.47 14.84 -0.60
CA ARG A 133 -5.01 15.96 -1.35
C ARG A 133 -4.19 16.21 -2.60
N GLY A 134 -4.90 16.47 -3.69
CA GLY A 134 -4.31 16.84 -4.95
C GLY A 134 -4.63 18.27 -5.36
N TRP A 135 -3.75 18.83 -6.17
CA TRP A 135 -3.90 20.17 -6.75
C TRP A 135 -3.87 20.07 -8.27
N ARG A 136 -4.83 20.75 -8.88
CA ARG A 136 -4.99 20.88 -10.33
C ARG A 136 -4.71 22.33 -10.71
N PHE A 137 -3.68 22.54 -11.51
CA PHE A 137 -3.24 23.89 -11.86
C PHE A 137 -4.09 24.46 -13.01
N ASN A 138 -4.47 25.71 -12.90
CA ASN A 138 -5.12 26.46 -13.98
C ASN A 138 -4.24 27.65 -14.33
N ASN A 139 -3.39 27.46 -15.32
CA ASN A 139 -2.47 28.50 -15.79
C ASN A 139 -2.74 28.74 -17.29
N LYS A 140 -2.29 29.90 -17.80
CA LYS A 140 -2.30 30.22 -19.24
C LYS A 140 -1.40 29.26 -20.01
N SER A 141 -0.31 28.78 -19.39
CA SER A 141 0.55 27.73 -19.97
C SER A 141 -0.18 26.40 -20.07
N VAL A 142 -0.25 25.86 -21.29
CA VAL A 142 -0.84 24.54 -21.57
C VAL A 142 -0.15 23.42 -20.79
N PHE A 143 1.15 23.51 -20.60
CA PHE A 143 1.93 22.53 -19.84
C PHE A 143 1.49 22.49 -18.37
N ILE A 144 1.48 23.66 -17.68
CA ILE A 144 1.14 23.75 -16.27
C ILE A 144 -0.33 23.33 -16.04
N LYS A 145 -1.24 23.66 -16.94
CA LYS A 145 -2.65 23.28 -16.86
C LYS A 145 -2.86 21.76 -16.86
N ARG A 146 -1.94 20.99 -17.41
CA ARG A 146 -2.00 19.54 -17.52
C ARG A 146 -1.24 18.81 -16.42
N LEU A 147 -0.50 19.54 -15.60
CA LEU A 147 0.22 18.99 -14.46
C LEU A 147 -0.73 18.85 -13.27
N ASN A 148 -0.63 17.71 -12.60
CA ASN A 148 -1.31 17.43 -11.35
C ASN A 148 -0.28 17.04 -10.29
N VAL A 149 -0.50 17.47 -9.07
CA VAL A 149 0.33 17.09 -7.93
C VAL A 149 -0.57 16.59 -6.82
N ASP A 150 -0.33 15.38 -6.37
CA ASP A 150 -1.09 14.74 -5.30
C ASP A 150 -0.13 14.32 -4.18
N VAL A 151 -0.51 14.59 -2.93
CA VAL A 151 0.28 14.23 -1.73
C VAL A 151 -0.59 13.39 -0.82
N TYR A 152 -0.05 12.26 -0.37
CA TYR A 152 -0.72 11.28 0.46
C TYR A 152 0.10 10.95 1.69
N GLY A 153 -0.59 10.77 2.83
CA GLY A 153 -0.05 10.15 4.02
C GLY A 153 -0.83 8.88 4.34
N GLY A 154 -0.16 7.87 4.88
CA GLY A 154 -0.83 6.61 5.15
C GLY A 154 0.04 5.57 5.85
N PHE A 155 -0.39 4.32 5.76
CA PHE A 155 0.28 3.17 6.33
C PHE A 155 0.90 2.31 5.24
N PHE A 156 2.16 1.94 5.46
CA PHE A 156 2.95 1.11 4.55
C PHE A 156 3.41 -0.18 5.25
N GLN A 157 3.37 -1.28 4.52
CA GLN A 157 3.91 -2.56 4.97
C GLN A 157 4.65 -3.24 3.83
N HIS A 158 5.80 -3.82 4.16
CA HIS A 158 6.56 -4.66 3.22
C HIS A 158 7.10 -5.91 3.90
N LYS A 159 7.34 -6.93 3.09
CA LYS A 159 7.99 -8.18 3.53
C LYS A 159 8.67 -8.89 2.37
N ILE A 160 9.49 -9.86 2.70
CA ILE A 160 10.01 -10.85 1.76
C ILE A 160 8.98 -11.98 1.64
N ARG A 161 8.50 -12.21 0.42
CA ARG A 161 7.73 -13.42 0.10
C ARG A 161 8.72 -14.54 -0.21
N ILE A 162 8.64 -15.57 0.57
CA ILE A 162 9.38 -16.83 0.37
C ILE A 162 8.44 -17.75 -0.41
N GLN A 163 8.85 -18.16 -1.59
CA GLN A 163 8.10 -19.08 -2.43
C GLN A 163 8.86 -20.39 -2.48
N ASP A 164 8.24 -21.43 -1.93
CA ASP A 164 8.81 -22.75 -1.82
C ASP A 164 9.03 -23.40 -3.20
N ASP A 165 9.95 -24.32 -3.27
CA ASP A 165 10.07 -25.25 -4.38
C ASP A 165 8.80 -26.16 -4.39
N PRO A 166 8.07 -26.23 -5.49
CA PRO A 166 6.85 -27.05 -5.56
C PRO A 166 7.13 -28.55 -5.43
N SER A 167 8.35 -28.98 -5.71
CA SER A 167 8.76 -30.38 -5.70
C SER A 167 9.44 -30.82 -4.41
N ARG A 168 9.97 -29.87 -3.62
CA ARG A 168 10.79 -30.14 -2.44
C ARG A 168 10.44 -29.23 -1.27
N VAL A 169 10.01 -29.84 -0.19
CA VAL A 169 9.72 -29.11 1.03
C VAL A 169 11.02 -28.88 1.81
N VAL A 170 11.25 -27.62 2.22
CA VAL A 170 12.32 -27.28 3.16
C VAL A 170 11.67 -26.99 4.52
N PRO A 171 11.70 -27.93 5.47
CA PRO A 171 10.98 -27.78 6.75
C PRO A 171 11.35 -26.55 7.55
N GLN A 172 12.62 -26.12 7.49
CA GLN A 172 13.17 -24.99 8.23
C GLN A 172 12.60 -23.64 7.79
N ILE A 173 12.00 -23.55 6.61
CA ILE A 173 11.36 -22.32 6.08
C ILE A 173 9.86 -22.51 5.79
N SER A 174 9.28 -23.61 6.28
CA SER A 174 7.86 -23.93 6.11
C SER A 174 7.01 -23.45 7.29
N GLY A 175 5.70 -23.25 7.05
CA GLY A 175 4.74 -22.89 8.10
C GLY A 175 5.13 -21.64 8.90
N GLU A 176 5.12 -21.77 10.23
CA GLU A 176 5.45 -20.68 11.17
C GLU A 176 6.93 -20.26 11.13
N TYR A 177 7.85 -21.16 10.82
CA TYR A 177 9.27 -20.87 10.72
C TYR A 177 9.58 -19.83 9.64
N ARG A 178 8.77 -19.76 8.58
CA ARG A 178 8.86 -18.75 7.51
C ARG A 178 8.83 -17.32 8.05
N LYS A 179 8.08 -17.08 9.14
CA LYS A 179 7.97 -15.76 9.78
C LYS A 179 9.30 -15.23 10.32
N GLY A 180 10.23 -16.10 10.69
CA GLY A 180 11.58 -15.72 11.14
C GLY A 180 12.47 -15.16 10.03
N TYR A 181 12.12 -15.37 8.77
CA TYR A 181 12.91 -14.97 7.60
C TYR A 181 12.25 -13.90 6.73
N ASP A 182 10.95 -13.62 6.89
CA ASP A 182 10.18 -12.76 5.96
C ASP A 182 10.40 -11.26 6.11
N ARG A 183 11.12 -10.81 7.14
CA ARG A 183 11.46 -9.40 7.40
C ARG A 183 10.23 -8.48 7.35
N LEU A 184 9.10 -8.93 7.88
CA LEU A 184 7.88 -8.13 7.93
C LEU A 184 8.12 -6.81 8.63
N SER A 185 8.00 -5.71 7.90
CA SER A 185 8.19 -4.35 8.42
C SER A 185 7.02 -3.46 8.03
N ASN A 186 6.64 -2.54 8.90
CA ASN A 186 5.61 -1.55 8.61
C ASN A 186 5.88 -0.21 9.32
N GLY A 187 5.22 0.83 8.84
CA GLY A 187 5.32 2.17 9.41
C GLY A 187 4.45 3.19 8.66
N PRO A 188 4.47 4.45 9.08
CA PRO A 188 3.85 5.52 8.33
C PRO A 188 4.59 5.72 7.00
N GLY A 189 3.84 6.16 5.98
CA GLY A 189 4.42 6.43 4.67
C GLY A 189 3.82 7.69 4.06
N ALA A 190 4.60 8.34 3.20
CA ALA A 190 4.19 9.48 2.39
C ALA A 190 4.46 9.20 0.91
N LEU A 191 3.49 9.55 0.06
CA LEU A 191 3.59 9.44 -1.38
C LEU A 191 3.31 10.80 -2.01
N VAL A 192 4.22 11.27 -2.85
CA VAL A 192 4.02 12.42 -3.71
C VAL A 192 3.97 11.92 -5.16
N ASN A 193 2.87 12.24 -5.83
CA ASN A 193 2.62 11.86 -7.21
C ASN A 193 2.57 13.12 -8.08
N PHE A 194 3.41 13.17 -9.09
CA PHE A 194 3.40 14.19 -10.15
C PHE A 194 2.89 13.52 -11.42
N SER A 195 1.73 13.92 -11.91
CA SER A 195 1.14 13.34 -13.12
C SER A 195 0.84 14.39 -14.18
N TYR A 196 1.03 14.01 -15.42
CA TYR A 196 0.87 14.87 -16.59
C TYR A 196 -0.04 14.19 -17.63
N ASN A 197 -0.98 14.96 -18.18
CA ASN A 197 -1.86 14.53 -19.26
C ASN A 197 -1.27 14.98 -20.61
N PRO A 198 -0.64 14.09 -21.40
CA PRO A 198 0.21 14.50 -22.53
C PRO A 198 -0.56 15.10 -23.72
N THR A 199 -1.85 14.88 -23.85
CA THR A 199 -2.61 15.27 -25.06
C THR A 199 -3.94 15.89 -24.76
N ALA A 200 -4.43 16.72 -25.70
CA ALA A 200 -5.77 17.31 -25.71
C ALA A 200 -6.81 16.45 -26.47
N LYS A 201 -6.38 15.40 -27.18
CA LYS A 201 -7.32 14.53 -27.94
C LYS A 201 -8.23 13.78 -26.98
N PRO A 202 -9.55 13.77 -27.16
CA PRO A 202 -10.52 13.29 -26.15
C PRO A 202 -10.25 11.88 -25.61
N LEU A 203 -9.88 10.94 -26.48
CA LEU A 203 -9.60 9.57 -26.06
C LEU A 203 -8.31 9.45 -25.26
N LEU A 204 -7.29 10.21 -25.63
CA LEU A 204 -5.95 10.16 -25.03
C LEU A 204 -5.79 11.06 -23.79
N THR A 205 -6.73 11.98 -23.54
CA THR A 205 -6.74 12.78 -22.30
C THR A 205 -6.95 11.96 -21.04
N ARG A 206 -7.38 10.71 -21.19
CA ARG A 206 -7.54 9.76 -20.08
C ARG A 206 -6.24 9.12 -19.64
N PHE A 207 -5.21 9.15 -20.47
CA PHE A 207 -3.91 8.65 -20.11
C PHE A 207 -3.11 9.70 -19.34
N VAL A 208 -2.40 9.27 -18.34
CA VAL A 208 -1.49 10.09 -17.55
C VAL A 208 -0.13 9.41 -17.47
N VAL A 209 0.92 10.19 -17.54
CA VAL A 209 2.29 9.74 -17.25
C VAL A 209 2.78 10.50 -16.03
N GLY A 210 3.60 9.89 -15.23
CA GLY A 210 4.02 10.60 -14.03
C GLY A 210 5.22 10.01 -13.32
N ILE A 211 5.59 10.71 -12.26
CA ILE A 211 6.68 10.37 -11.35
C ILE A 211 6.10 10.24 -9.95
N ASP A 212 6.53 9.20 -9.26
CA ASP A 212 6.22 8.95 -7.85
C ASP A 212 7.45 9.14 -6.99
N LEU A 213 7.29 9.77 -5.85
CA LEU A 213 8.27 9.78 -4.77
C LEU A 213 7.61 9.19 -3.52
N PHE A 214 8.05 8.03 -3.10
CA PHE A 214 7.54 7.37 -1.91
C PHE A 214 8.60 7.31 -0.83
N ALA A 215 8.23 7.66 0.42
CA ALA A 215 9.10 7.60 1.59
C ALA A 215 8.36 7.01 2.78
N ALA A 216 9.04 6.15 3.56
CA ALA A 216 8.50 5.57 4.79
C ALA A 216 9.61 5.14 5.76
N PRO A 217 9.63 5.59 7.02
CA PRO A 217 10.33 4.88 8.09
C PRO A 217 9.52 3.62 8.45
N THR A 218 10.18 2.49 8.56
CA THR A 218 9.54 1.21 8.91
C THR A 218 10.32 0.49 9.98
N TRP A 219 9.60 -0.31 10.78
CA TRP A 219 10.14 -1.11 11.86
C TRP A 219 9.80 -2.57 11.63
N ASN A 220 10.74 -3.45 11.91
CA ASN A 220 10.52 -4.88 11.87
C ASN A 220 9.48 -5.28 12.94
N ARG A 221 8.55 -6.16 12.56
CA ARG A 221 7.49 -6.68 13.43
C ARG A 221 7.73 -8.10 13.91
N ARG A 222 8.83 -8.71 13.50
CA ARG A 222 9.19 -10.05 13.94
C ARG A 222 10.00 -9.99 15.24
N PRO A 223 9.73 -10.88 16.21
CA PRO A 223 10.44 -10.88 17.48
C PRO A 223 11.93 -11.26 17.34
N VAL A 224 12.24 -12.14 16.39
CA VAL A 224 13.58 -12.62 16.11
C VAL A 224 13.79 -12.78 14.61
N ASN A 225 14.96 -12.41 14.15
CA ASN A 225 15.45 -12.71 12.83
C ASN A 225 16.24 -14.03 12.92
N PHE A 226 15.72 -15.09 12.31
CA PHE A 226 16.32 -16.42 12.42
C PHE A 226 17.67 -16.54 11.71
N ASN A 227 17.97 -15.66 10.76
CA ASN A 227 19.28 -15.65 10.11
C ASN A 227 20.40 -15.13 11.02
N THR A 228 20.10 -14.20 11.92
CA THR A 228 21.07 -13.55 12.81
C THR A 228 20.87 -13.91 14.29
N ALA A 229 19.78 -14.63 14.60
CA ALA A 229 19.34 -14.98 15.96
C ALA A 229 19.07 -13.79 16.88
N VAL A 230 19.00 -12.57 16.35
CA VAL A 230 18.73 -11.34 17.10
C VAL A 230 17.49 -10.62 16.56
N LYS A 231 16.92 -9.75 17.40
CA LYS A 231 15.84 -8.86 16.97
C LYS A 231 16.43 -7.71 16.14
N ASP A 232 15.76 -7.41 15.03
CA ASP A 232 16.11 -6.26 14.18
C ASP A 232 15.23 -5.08 14.59
N ASP A 233 15.72 -4.25 15.51
CA ASP A 233 15.01 -3.10 16.08
C ASP A 233 15.31 -1.78 15.36
N ALA A 234 16.24 -1.78 14.42
CA ALA A 234 16.63 -0.58 13.68
C ALA A 234 15.49 -0.05 12.81
N VAL A 235 15.42 1.27 12.68
CA VAL A 235 14.55 1.92 11.71
C VAL A 235 15.09 1.64 10.31
N PHE A 236 14.23 1.14 9.43
CA PHE A 236 14.56 0.86 8.05
C PHE A 236 13.92 1.94 7.16
N TRP A 237 14.78 2.76 6.52
CA TRP A 237 14.34 3.86 5.69
C TRP A 237 14.03 3.39 4.26
N VAL A 238 12.80 3.57 3.88
CA VAL A 238 12.31 3.31 2.53
C VAL A 238 12.25 4.62 1.78
N PHE A 239 12.93 4.70 0.64
CA PHE A 239 12.75 5.77 -0.34
C PHE A 239 12.75 5.16 -1.73
N GLN A 240 11.70 5.45 -2.52
CA GLN A 240 11.46 4.81 -3.80
C GLN A 240 10.94 5.83 -4.82
N PRO A 241 11.81 6.44 -5.63
CA PRO A 241 11.39 7.11 -6.84
C PRO A 241 10.88 6.09 -7.87
N GLY A 242 9.92 6.52 -8.69
CA GLY A 242 9.34 5.68 -9.72
C GLY A 242 8.72 6.48 -10.85
N ILE A 243 8.39 5.78 -11.92
CA ILE A 243 7.64 6.30 -13.05
C ILE A 243 6.40 5.44 -13.27
N HIS A 244 5.31 6.05 -13.70
CA HIS A 244 4.07 5.34 -13.95
C HIS A 244 3.35 5.82 -15.20
N LEU A 245 2.55 4.92 -15.76
CA LEU A 245 1.51 5.18 -16.73
C LEU A 245 0.16 4.89 -16.06
N GLY A 246 -0.79 5.80 -16.20
CA GLY A 246 -2.11 5.67 -15.62
C GLY A 246 -3.23 5.88 -16.60
N TYR A 247 -4.42 5.40 -16.24
CA TYR A 247 -5.65 5.62 -16.95
C TYR A 247 -6.73 6.17 -16.03
N HIS A 248 -7.34 7.26 -16.46
CA HIS A 248 -8.39 7.98 -15.76
C HIS A 248 -9.76 7.49 -16.21
N PHE A 249 -10.52 6.90 -15.31
CA PHE A 249 -11.91 6.53 -15.53
C PHE A 249 -12.79 7.72 -15.17
N PRO A 250 -13.40 8.42 -16.15
CA PRO A 250 -14.24 9.56 -15.84
C PRO A 250 -15.57 9.08 -15.25
N ARG A 251 -16.04 9.77 -14.20
CA ARG A 251 -17.37 9.62 -13.61
C ARG A 251 -17.75 8.17 -13.32
N VAL A 252 -17.20 7.61 -12.26
CA VAL A 252 -17.54 6.25 -11.82
C VAL A 252 -19.00 6.17 -11.34
N PHE A 253 -19.58 7.30 -10.89
CA PHE A 253 -20.97 7.36 -10.44
C PHE A 253 -21.67 8.60 -11.05
N LYS A 254 -22.60 8.38 -11.96
CA LYS A 254 -23.64 9.34 -12.28
C LYS A 254 -24.76 9.16 -11.26
N ASN A 255 -25.27 10.25 -10.71
CA ASN A 255 -26.48 10.21 -9.92
C ASN A 255 -27.61 9.59 -10.77
N PRO A 256 -28.25 8.47 -10.39
CA PRO A 256 -29.32 7.85 -11.16
C PRO A 256 -30.51 8.80 -11.42
N ALA A 257 -30.69 9.83 -10.60
CA ALA A 257 -31.73 10.87 -10.80
C ALA A 257 -31.49 11.78 -12.04
N SER A 258 -30.27 11.74 -12.63
CA SER A 258 -29.99 12.51 -13.86
C SER A 258 -30.33 11.76 -15.18
N LEU A 259 -30.73 10.49 -15.10
CA LEU A 259 -31.26 9.72 -16.23
C LEU A 259 -32.72 10.08 -16.38
N LYS A 260 -33.01 11.21 -17.03
CA LYS A 260 -34.35 11.48 -17.57
C LYS A 260 -34.55 10.54 -18.76
N TYR A 261 -35.54 9.66 -18.66
CA TYR A 261 -36.07 8.86 -19.75
C TYR A 261 -36.83 9.77 -20.73
#